data_c89527834b23cfc3c313deaf21764813
#
_entry.id   c89527834b23cfc3c313deaf21764813
#
_cell.length_a   1.000
_cell.length_b   1.000
_cell.length_c   1.000
_cell.angle_alpha   90.00
_cell.angle_beta   90.00
_cell.angle_gamma   90.00
#
_symmetry.space_group_name_H-M   'P 1'
#
loop_
_entity.id
_entity.type
_entity.pdbx_description
1 polymer ?
#
loop_
_entity_poly.entity_id
_entity_poly.type
_entity_poly.pdbx_seq_one_letter_code
_entity_poly.pdbx_strand_id
1 'polypeptide(L)'
;MKRVGASLVSLAVFVIAWKLVTVVGSMPEYILPAPEVVAERGVRAIGSGVLWEHAGVTLVEIVLGFAAGASLAVMTGIALGKSVLVERVLSPYIVAAQAVPILALAPLLDIWFGGGLLARVAICALIVFFPIAIATMVGIRSADPLLDEMLRSLGAGPAKRTRLLEIPSALPVIFGGLRVGVTLAVIGAVVAEWAGAGSGLGVLINIANQGLFDTPLMFVALAALAIIGLAFHGLVVLAERRLVIR
;
A
#
# COMPACT_ATOMS: atom_id res chain seq x y z
N MET A 1 -15.33 21.55 9.10
CA MET A 1 -16.02 22.11 7.93
C MET A 1 -15.06 22.68 6.89
N LYS A 2 -14.08 23.54 7.21
CA LYS A 2 -13.14 24.14 6.21
C LYS A 2 -12.33 23.12 5.39
N ARG A 3 -11.89 21.99 5.98
CA ARG A 3 -11.09 20.96 5.27
C ARG A 3 -11.92 20.15 4.26
N VAL A 4 -13.17 19.83 4.58
CA VAL A 4 -14.07 19.10 3.67
C VAL A 4 -14.43 19.96 2.46
N GLY A 5 -14.70 21.26 2.68
CA GLY A 5 -14.93 22.21 1.58
C GLY A 5 -13.74 22.32 0.63
N ALA A 6 -12.52 22.41 1.16
CA ALA A 6 -11.31 22.45 0.33
C ALA A 6 -11.12 21.18 -0.52
N SER A 7 -11.41 20.00 0.05
CA SER A 7 -11.31 18.74 -0.70
C SER A 7 -12.36 18.64 -1.82
N LEU A 8 -13.58 19.10 -1.58
CA LEU A 8 -14.63 19.12 -2.61
C LEU A 8 -14.30 20.10 -3.75
N VAL A 9 -13.76 21.28 -3.42
CA VAL A 9 -13.31 22.25 -4.42
C VAL A 9 -12.16 21.67 -5.26
N SER A 10 -11.17 21.03 -4.63
CA SER A 10 -10.06 20.37 -5.33
C SER A 10 -10.55 19.28 -6.28
N LEU A 11 -11.51 18.44 -5.84
CA LEU A 11 -12.11 17.41 -6.70
C LEU A 11 -12.87 18.03 -7.87
N ALA A 12 -13.66 19.07 -7.64
CA ALA A 12 -14.38 19.77 -8.70
C ALA A 12 -13.42 20.38 -9.73
N VAL A 13 -12.36 21.06 -9.28
CA VAL A 13 -11.31 21.59 -10.15
C VAL A 13 -10.65 20.50 -10.99
N PHE A 14 -10.34 19.36 -10.38
CA PHE A 14 -9.76 18.22 -11.10
C PHE A 14 -10.70 17.70 -12.20
N VAL A 15 -11.99 17.49 -11.88
CA VAL A 15 -12.97 16.99 -12.87
C VAL A 15 -13.20 18.01 -13.99
N ILE A 16 -13.25 19.31 -13.66
CA ILE A 16 -13.38 20.39 -14.67
C ILE A 16 -12.14 20.42 -15.57
N ALA A 17 -10.95 20.36 -15.01
CA ALA A 17 -9.70 20.32 -15.78
C ALA A 17 -9.65 19.09 -16.69
N TRP A 18 -10.03 17.91 -16.19
CA TRP A 18 -10.13 16.70 -16.99
C TRP A 18 -11.11 16.89 -18.16
N LYS A 19 -12.31 17.41 -17.89
CA LYS A 19 -13.30 17.69 -18.93
C LYS A 19 -12.78 18.70 -19.97
N LEU A 20 -12.11 19.75 -19.53
CA LEU A 20 -11.51 20.74 -20.45
C LEU A 20 -10.48 20.10 -21.36
N VAL A 21 -9.60 19.25 -20.83
CA VAL A 21 -8.59 18.55 -21.63
C VAL A 21 -9.25 17.65 -22.68
N THR A 22 -10.31 16.93 -22.34
CA THR A 22 -11.01 16.06 -23.30
C THR A 22 -11.72 16.86 -24.40
N VAL A 23 -12.36 17.99 -24.07
CA VAL A 23 -13.11 18.82 -25.04
C VAL A 23 -12.17 19.65 -25.90
N VAL A 24 -11.25 20.42 -25.29
CA VAL A 24 -10.33 21.31 -26.02
C VAL A 24 -9.30 20.52 -26.82
N GLY A 25 -8.81 19.41 -26.25
CA GLY A 25 -7.85 18.53 -26.91
C GLY A 25 -8.45 17.62 -27.98
N SER A 26 -9.78 17.60 -28.11
CA SER A 26 -10.52 16.69 -29.02
C SER A 26 -10.01 15.25 -28.90
N MET A 27 -9.71 14.84 -27.66
CA MET A 27 -9.11 13.53 -27.37
C MET A 27 -10.13 12.41 -27.66
N PRO A 28 -9.75 11.39 -28.45
CA PRO A 28 -10.62 10.25 -28.69
C PRO A 28 -10.81 9.44 -27.40
N GLU A 29 -11.99 8.83 -27.22
CA GLU A 29 -12.37 8.11 -26.00
C GLU A 29 -11.42 6.97 -25.64
N TYR A 30 -10.77 6.35 -26.61
CA TYR A 30 -9.79 5.28 -26.38
C TYR A 30 -8.45 5.80 -25.80
N ILE A 31 -8.19 7.11 -25.82
CA ILE A 31 -7.02 7.73 -25.18
C ILE A 31 -7.42 8.31 -23.83
N LEU A 32 -8.40 9.21 -23.83
CA LEU A 32 -8.88 9.88 -22.63
C LEU A 32 -10.39 10.05 -22.66
N PRO A 33 -11.16 9.12 -22.06
CA PRO A 33 -12.62 9.22 -22.02
C PRO A 33 -13.06 10.43 -21.19
N ALA A 34 -14.19 11.03 -21.56
CA ALA A 34 -14.76 12.12 -20.80
C ALA A 34 -15.29 11.64 -19.44
N PRO A 35 -15.27 12.49 -18.39
CA PRO A 35 -15.68 12.09 -17.03
C PRO A 35 -17.09 11.48 -16.97
N GLU A 36 -18.03 12.01 -17.76
CA GLU A 36 -19.40 11.49 -17.83
C GLU A 36 -19.49 10.08 -18.43
N VAL A 37 -18.67 9.77 -19.44
CA VAL A 37 -18.61 8.44 -20.06
C VAL A 37 -18.05 7.42 -19.04
N VAL A 38 -17.03 7.82 -18.29
CA VAL A 38 -16.47 6.99 -17.20
C VAL A 38 -17.51 6.77 -16.09
N ALA A 39 -18.24 7.83 -15.70
CA ALA A 39 -19.29 7.72 -14.68
C ALA A 39 -20.41 6.78 -15.12
N GLU A 40 -20.91 6.91 -16.35
CA GLU A 40 -21.93 6.01 -16.90
C GLU A 40 -21.44 4.57 -16.98
N ARG A 41 -20.20 4.36 -17.43
CA ARG A 41 -19.59 3.03 -17.48
C ARG A 41 -19.42 2.44 -16.08
N GLY A 42 -19.11 3.27 -15.08
CA GLY A 42 -19.02 2.90 -13.67
C GLY A 42 -20.37 2.42 -13.12
N VAL A 43 -21.44 3.16 -13.38
CA VAL A 43 -22.81 2.76 -12.98
C VAL A 43 -23.18 1.39 -13.58
N ARG A 44 -22.87 1.15 -14.85
CA ARG A 44 -23.08 -0.13 -15.50
C ARG A 44 -22.24 -1.26 -14.89
N ALA A 45 -20.96 -0.99 -14.58
CA ALA A 45 -20.06 -1.98 -13.96
C ALA A 45 -20.47 -2.33 -12.52
N ILE A 46 -21.00 -1.37 -11.77
CA ILE A 46 -21.58 -1.59 -10.44
C ILE A 46 -22.86 -2.42 -10.55
N GLY A 47 -23.76 -2.04 -11.45
CA GLY A 47 -25.07 -2.72 -11.64
C GLY A 47 -24.94 -4.16 -12.17
N SER A 48 -23.94 -4.45 -12.98
CA SER A 48 -23.66 -5.82 -13.46
C SER A 48 -22.94 -6.71 -12.44
N GLY A 49 -22.45 -6.15 -11.33
CA GLY A 49 -21.69 -6.90 -10.33
C GLY A 49 -20.20 -7.07 -10.63
N VAL A 50 -19.75 -6.84 -11.87
CA VAL A 50 -18.35 -7.05 -12.30
C VAL A 50 -17.37 -6.28 -11.44
N LEU A 51 -17.67 -5.00 -11.10
CA LEU A 51 -16.78 -4.20 -10.29
C LEU A 51 -16.62 -4.76 -8.88
N TRP A 52 -17.69 -5.27 -8.28
CA TRP A 52 -17.66 -5.82 -6.92
C TRP A 52 -16.88 -7.13 -6.84
N GLU A 53 -17.02 -7.99 -7.83
CA GLU A 53 -16.28 -9.24 -7.93
C GLU A 53 -14.76 -8.97 -7.95
N HIS A 54 -14.31 -8.12 -8.87
CA HIS A 54 -12.89 -7.77 -9.01
C HIS A 54 -12.36 -6.97 -7.82
N ALA A 55 -13.12 -6.00 -7.31
CA ALA A 55 -12.72 -5.19 -6.16
C ALA A 55 -12.59 -6.03 -4.88
N GLY A 56 -13.47 -7.01 -4.68
CA GLY A 56 -13.41 -7.92 -3.53
C GLY A 56 -12.13 -8.74 -3.49
N VAL A 57 -11.70 -9.27 -4.64
CA VAL A 57 -10.45 -10.03 -4.75
C VAL A 57 -9.25 -9.14 -4.42
N THR A 58 -9.13 -7.99 -5.09
CA THR A 58 -8.03 -7.04 -4.85
C THR A 58 -7.99 -6.58 -3.38
N LEU A 59 -9.14 -6.32 -2.77
CA LEU A 59 -9.22 -5.91 -1.37
C LEU A 59 -8.66 -6.99 -0.43
N VAL A 60 -9.00 -8.26 -0.65
CA VAL A 60 -8.49 -9.38 0.14
C VAL A 60 -6.97 -9.49 0.00
N GLU A 61 -6.45 -9.35 -1.20
CA GLU A 61 -5.00 -9.39 -1.48
C GLU A 61 -4.25 -8.25 -0.79
N ILE A 62 -4.78 -7.02 -0.87
CA ILE A 62 -4.22 -5.83 -0.19
C ILE A 62 -4.18 -6.07 1.32
N VAL A 63 -5.29 -6.49 1.92
CA VAL A 63 -5.39 -6.64 3.38
C VAL A 63 -4.49 -7.75 3.89
N LEU A 64 -4.51 -8.93 3.25
CA LEU A 64 -3.69 -10.07 3.67
C LEU A 64 -2.21 -9.83 3.38
N GLY A 65 -1.87 -9.28 2.21
CA GLY A 65 -0.51 -8.95 1.83
C GLY A 65 0.10 -7.87 2.73
N PHE A 66 -0.67 -6.81 3.01
CA PHE A 66 -0.25 -5.78 3.95
C PHE A 66 -0.07 -6.34 5.38
N ALA A 67 -1.02 -7.12 5.88
CA ALA A 67 -0.94 -7.69 7.23
C ALA A 67 0.27 -8.62 7.37
N ALA A 68 0.51 -9.51 6.41
CA ALA A 68 1.65 -10.40 6.41
C ALA A 68 2.97 -9.63 6.28
N GLY A 69 3.08 -8.74 5.28
CA GLY A 69 4.28 -7.94 5.03
C GLY A 69 4.62 -7.03 6.19
N ALA A 70 3.64 -6.29 6.73
CA ALA A 70 3.84 -5.38 7.86
C ALA A 70 4.24 -6.12 9.13
N SER A 71 3.63 -7.27 9.42
CA SER A 71 3.98 -8.08 10.60
C SER A 71 5.43 -8.55 10.55
N LEU A 72 5.85 -9.15 9.43
CA LEU A 72 7.23 -9.58 9.22
C LEU A 72 8.21 -8.40 9.23
N ALA A 73 7.82 -7.28 8.63
CA ALA A 73 8.64 -6.07 8.57
C ALA A 73 8.89 -5.46 9.95
N VAL A 74 7.85 -5.36 10.79
CA VAL A 74 7.97 -4.83 12.15
C VAL A 74 8.87 -5.75 12.99
N MET A 75 8.69 -7.08 12.93
CA MET A 75 9.55 -8.03 13.63
C MET A 75 11.01 -7.91 13.22
N THR A 76 11.26 -7.90 11.90
CA THR A 76 12.61 -7.76 11.33
C THR A 76 13.21 -6.40 11.67
N GLY A 77 12.44 -5.31 11.52
CA GLY A 77 12.87 -3.96 11.82
C GLY A 77 13.25 -3.75 13.30
N ILE A 78 12.51 -4.37 14.23
CA ILE A 78 12.88 -4.38 15.65
C ILE A 78 14.22 -5.11 15.85
N ALA A 79 14.41 -6.28 15.23
CA ALA A 79 15.66 -7.03 15.34
C ALA A 79 16.85 -6.23 14.76
N LEU A 80 16.68 -5.59 13.61
CA LEU A 80 17.68 -4.70 12.99
C LEU A 80 17.97 -3.46 13.86
N GLY A 81 16.93 -2.88 14.47
CA GLY A 81 17.07 -1.71 15.34
C GLY A 81 17.87 -2.00 16.61
N LYS A 82 17.67 -3.18 17.19
CA LYS A 82 18.28 -3.59 18.46
C LYS A 82 19.68 -4.18 18.35
N SER A 83 20.06 -4.73 17.21
CA SER A 83 21.32 -5.46 17.07
C SER A 83 22.10 -4.97 15.86
N VAL A 84 23.24 -4.35 16.11
CA VAL A 84 24.21 -3.94 15.08
C VAL A 84 24.75 -5.15 14.29
N LEU A 85 24.87 -6.32 14.93
CA LEU A 85 25.27 -7.55 14.25
C LEU A 85 24.23 -7.99 13.24
N VAL A 86 22.96 -8.04 13.65
CA VAL A 86 21.84 -8.42 12.77
C VAL A 86 21.73 -7.44 11.60
N GLU A 87 21.89 -6.16 11.85
CA GLU A 87 21.92 -5.16 10.79
C GLU A 87 23.04 -5.38 9.80
N ARG A 88 24.30 -5.52 10.27
CA ARG A 88 25.45 -5.74 9.40
C ARG A 88 25.31 -6.98 8.52
N VAL A 89 24.69 -8.03 9.07
CA VAL A 89 24.48 -9.29 8.33
C VAL A 89 23.32 -9.15 7.33
N LEU A 90 22.19 -8.56 7.74
CA LEU A 90 20.98 -8.54 6.90
C LEU A 90 20.89 -7.37 5.93
N SER A 91 21.50 -6.21 6.25
CA SER A 91 21.39 -5.01 5.39
C SER A 91 21.86 -5.23 3.95
N PRO A 92 22.97 -5.94 3.65
CA PRO A 92 23.36 -6.17 2.27
C PRO A 92 22.31 -6.97 1.48
N TYR A 93 21.65 -7.94 2.12
CA TYR A 93 20.60 -8.75 1.49
C TYR A 93 19.31 -7.93 1.29
N ILE A 94 18.94 -7.07 2.24
CA ILE A 94 17.81 -6.18 2.14
C ILE A 94 18.01 -5.21 0.97
N VAL A 95 19.20 -4.61 0.85
CA VAL A 95 19.52 -3.68 -0.25
C VAL A 95 19.53 -4.41 -1.59
N ALA A 96 20.14 -5.59 -1.66
CA ALA A 96 20.16 -6.40 -2.88
C ALA A 96 18.74 -6.81 -3.31
N ALA A 97 17.89 -7.22 -2.37
CA ALA A 97 16.52 -7.59 -2.65
C ALA A 97 15.67 -6.43 -3.19
N GLN A 98 15.90 -5.20 -2.69
CA GLN A 98 15.22 -4.00 -3.20
C GLN A 98 15.67 -3.60 -4.62
N ALA A 99 16.87 -3.98 -5.03
CA ALA A 99 17.38 -3.70 -6.38
C ALA A 99 16.74 -4.59 -7.45
N VAL A 100 16.14 -5.73 -7.06
CA VAL A 100 15.47 -6.63 -8.01
C VAL A 100 14.07 -6.08 -8.33
N PRO A 101 13.74 -5.87 -9.62
CA PRO A 101 12.41 -5.42 -10.02
C PRO A 101 11.35 -6.45 -9.65
N ILE A 102 10.45 -6.09 -8.73
CA ILE A 102 9.42 -7.01 -8.23
C ILE A 102 8.51 -7.53 -9.35
N LEU A 103 8.25 -6.71 -10.38
CA LEU A 103 7.46 -7.11 -11.54
C LEU A 103 8.09 -8.29 -12.28
N ALA A 104 9.42 -8.38 -12.29
CA ALA A 104 10.14 -9.51 -12.87
C ALA A 104 10.10 -10.76 -11.98
N LEU A 105 10.01 -10.59 -10.65
CA LEU A 105 9.91 -11.70 -9.70
C LEU A 105 8.48 -12.25 -9.59
N ALA A 106 7.46 -11.44 -9.89
CA ALA A 106 6.07 -11.82 -9.69
C ALA A 106 5.68 -13.15 -10.40
N PRO A 107 6.04 -13.39 -11.66
CA PRO A 107 5.76 -14.68 -12.30
C PRO A 107 6.48 -15.88 -11.65
N LEU A 108 7.70 -15.66 -11.13
CA LEU A 108 8.44 -16.71 -10.42
C LEU A 108 7.78 -17.06 -9.09
N LEU A 109 7.33 -16.03 -8.35
CA LEU A 109 6.59 -16.24 -7.10
C LEU A 109 5.27 -16.94 -7.36
N ASP A 110 4.58 -16.61 -8.46
CA ASP A 110 3.36 -17.30 -8.86
C ASP A 110 3.61 -18.81 -9.10
N ILE A 111 4.68 -19.14 -9.82
CA ILE A 111 5.10 -20.53 -10.05
C ILE A 111 5.50 -21.23 -8.75
N TRP A 112 6.32 -20.60 -7.90
CA TRP A 112 6.83 -21.21 -6.68
C TRP A 112 5.75 -21.47 -5.63
N PHE A 113 4.75 -20.60 -5.54
CA PHE A 113 3.62 -20.76 -4.62
C PHE A 113 2.41 -21.45 -5.25
N GLY A 114 2.54 -21.97 -6.49
CA GLY A 114 1.48 -22.74 -7.16
C GLY A 114 0.29 -21.91 -7.64
N GLY A 115 0.50 -20.61 -7.83
CA GLY A 115 -0.56 -19.67 -8.24
C GLY A 115 -1.54 -19.35 -7.10
N GLY A 116 -2.59 -18.65 -7.42
CA GLY A 116 -3.69 -18.38 -6.50
C GLY A 116 -3.40 -17.30 -5.46
N LEU A 117 -4.21 -17.28 -4.40
CA LEU A 117 -4.20 -16.23 -3.38
C LEU A 117 -2.85 -16.14 -2.64
N LEU A 118 -2.21 -17.29 -2.34
CA LEU A 118 -0.96 -17.31 -1.57
C LEU A 118 0.17 -16.60 -2.31
N ALA A 119 0.31 -16.86 -3.61
CA ALA A 119 1.31 -16.20 -4.46
C ALA A 119 1.11 -14.68 -4.46
N ARG A 120 -0.14 -14.24 -4.64
CA ARG A 120 -0.51 -12.82 -4.69
C ARG A 120 -0.27 -12.12 -3.35
N VAL A 121 -0.63 -12.76 -2.25
CA VAL A 121 -0.33 -12.28 -0.89
C VAL A 121 1.17 -12.17 -0.66
N ALA A 122 1.96 -13.15 -1.12
CA ALA A 122 3.42 -13.13 -0.99
C ALA A 122 4.06 -11.97 -1.79
N ILE A 123 3.61 -11.73 -3.03
CA ILE A 123 4.08 -10.61 -3.85
C ILE A 123 3.76 -9.27 -3.18
N CYS A 124 2.53 -9.09 -2.73
CA CYS A 124 2.09 -7.89 -2.03
C CYS A 124 2.88 -7.69 -0.73
N ALA A 125 3.04 -8.74 0.07
CA ALA A 125 3.78 -8.71 1.32
C ALA A 125 5.26 -8.33 1.12
N LEU A 126 5.90 -8.84 0.07
CA LEU A 126 7.28 -8.52 -0.25
C LEU A 126 7.49 -7.04 -0.57
N ILE A 127 6.56 -6.43 -1.32
CA ILE A 127 6.62 -5.01 -1.67
C ILE A 127 6.45 -4.13 -0.42
N VAL A 128 5.54 -4.50 0.46
CA VAL A 128 5.21 -3.78 1.70
C VAL A 128 6.32 -3.91 2.75
N PHE A 129 7.03 -5.03 2.75
CA PHE A 129 8.00 -5.39 3.79
C PHE A 129 9.13 -4.36 3.94
N PHE A 130 9.81 -3.99 2.86
CA PHE A 130 11.05 -3.21 2.95
C PHE A 130 10.87 -1.82 3.58
N PRO A 131 9.94 -0.96 3.13
CA PRO A 131 9.80 0.37 3.69
C PRO A 131 9.37 0.34 5.16
N ILE A 132 8.54 -0.63 5.55
CA ILE A 132 8.11 -0.78 6.94
C ILE A 132 9.24 -1.30 7.82
N ALA A 133 10.06 -2.26 7.35
CA ALA A 133 11.19 -2.78 8.10
C ALA A 133 12.24 -1.69 8.37
N ILE A 134 12.56 -0.87 7.35
CA ILE A 134 13.48 0.26 7.49
C ILE A 134 12.91 1.32 8.44
N ALA A 135 11.64 1.70 8.28
CA ALA A 135 11.00 2.66 9.17
C ALA A 135 10.97 2.16 10.61
N THR A 136 10.71 0.87 10.82
CA THR A 136 10.73 0.27 12.16
C THR A 136 12.13 0.28 12.76
N MET A 137 13.15 -0.08 12.01
CA MET A 137 14.56 -0.02 12.45
C MET A 137 14.95 1.39 12.88
N VAL A 138 14.66 2.40 12.04
CA VAL A 138 14.93 3.82 12.32
C VAL A 138 14.16 4.27 13.56
N GLY A 139 12.88 3.89 13.64
CA GLY A 139 12.02 4.23 14.79
C GLY A 139 12.55 3.66 16.12
N ILE A 140 12.99 2.41 16.16
CA ILE A 140 13.58 1.81 17.37
C ILE A 140 14.84 2.56 17.81
N ARG A 141 15.63 3.08 16.87
CA ARG A 141 16.86 3.82 17.15
C ARG A 141 16.64 5.29 17.47
N SER A 142 15.44 5.81 17.28
CA SER A 142 15.11 7.19 17.60
C SER A 142 14.87 7.45 19.10
N ALA A 143 14.92 6.41 19.93
CA ALA A 143 14.80 6.53 21.38
C ALA A 143 15.94 7.41 21.94
N ASP A 144 15.60 8.35 22.84
CA ASP A 144 16.55 9.26 23.46
C ASP A 144 17.55 8.49 24.33
N PRO A 145 18.87 8.58 24.06
CA PRO A 145 19.89 7.89 24.83
C PRO A 145 19.92 8.32 26.30
N LEU A 146 19.63 9.58 26.62
CA LEU A 146 19.61 10.07 28.00
C LEU A 146 18.49 9.44 28.80
N LEU A 147 17.30 9.25 28.18
CA LEU A 147 16.20 8.56 28.81
C LEU A 147 16.50 7.06 28.98
N ASP A 148 17.23 6.43 28.07
CA ASP A 148 17.65 5.04 28.21
C ASP A 148 18.64 4.88 29.38
N GLU A 149 19.62 5.79 29.52
CA GLU A 149 20.54 5.80 30.66
C GLU A 149 19.81 6.02 31.99
N MET A 150 18.86 6.94 32.04
CA MET A 150 18.04 7.17 33.21
C MET A 150 17.26 5.91 33.61
N LEU A 151 16.61 5.24 32.67
CA LEU A 151 15.88 4.00 32.94
C LEU A 151 16.81 2.88 33.42
N ARG A 152 18.03 2.79 32.90
CA ARG A 152 19.07 1.85 33.39
C ARG A 152 19.44 2.15 34.85
N SER A 153 19.69 3.41 35.18
CA SER A 153 20.03 3.85 36.54
C SER A 153 18.91 3.53 37.55
N LEU A 154 17.65 3.53 37.08
CA LEU A 154 16.49 3.12 37.87
C LEU A 154 16.27 1.58 37.93
N GLY A 155 17.22 0.78 37.40
CA GLY A 155 17.13 -0.68 37.40
C GLY A 155 16.16 -1.27 36.39
N ALA A 156 15.77 -0.51 35.35
CA ALA A 156 14.90 -1.03 34.30
C ALA A 156 15.64 -2.04 33.40
N GLY A 157 15.19 -3.28 33.39
CA GLY A 157 15.68 -4.32 32.50
C GLY A 157 15.32 -4.05 31.01
N PRO A 158 15.95 -4.79 30.06
CA PRO A 158 15.76 -4.55 28.61
C PRO A 158 14.31 -4.53 28.15
N ALA A 159 13.50 -5.49 28.61
CA ALA A 159 12.08 -5.56 28.24
C ALA A 159 11.28 -4.32 28.69
N LYS A 160 11.59 -3.81 29.90
CA LYS A 160 10.92 -2.62 30.43
C LYS A 160 11.30 -1.36 29.63
N ARG A 161 12.59 -1.21 29.26
CA ARG A 161 13.07 -0.11 28.41
C ARG A 161 12.45 -0.14 27.03
N THR A 162 12.37 -1.32 26.42
CA THR A 162 11.68 -1.50 25.13
C THR A 162 10.23 -1.04 25.19
N ARG A 163 9.50 -1.46 26.24
CA ARG A 163 8.06 -1.15 26.37
C ARG A 163 7.79 0.31 26.72
N LEU A 164 8.64 0.93 27.56
CA LEU A 164 8.39 2.28 28.09
C LEU A 164 9.04 3.39 27.24
N LEU A 165 10.09 3.07 26.48
CA LEU A 165 10.85 4.06 25.73
C LEU A 165 10.92 3.73 24.24
N GLU A 166 11.51 2.58 23.85
CA GLU A 166 11.80 2.30 22.44
C GLU A 166 10.52 2.20 21.59
N ILE A 167 9.51 1.41 22.03
CA ILE A 167 8.26 1.25 21.28
C ILE A 167 7.49 2.58 21.16
N PRO A 168 7.22 3.32 22.25
CA PRO A 168 6.53 4.61 22.15
C PRO A 168 7.24 5.62 21.26
N SER A 169 8.57 5.70 21.34
CA SER A 169 9.37 6.58 20.46
C SER A 169 9.34 6.13 19.00
N ALA A 170 9.28 4.83 18.76
CA ALA A 170 9.26 4.27 17.40
C ALA A 170 7.90 4.40 16.70
N LEU A 171 6.80 4.43 17.43
CA LEU A 171 5.45 4.40 16.87
C LEU A 171 5.20 5.44 15.78
N PRO A 172 5.54 6.73 15.94
CA PRO A 172 5.31 7.73 14.88
C PRO A 172 6.03 7.38 13.57
N VAL A 173 7.26 6.87 13.67
CA VAL A 173 8.09 6.50 12.51
C VAL A 173 7.54 5.23 11.86
N ILE A 174 7.15 4.23 12.67
CA ILE A 174 6.52 2.99 12.19
C ILE A 174 5.23 3.31 11.43
N PHE A 175 4.36 4.17 11.98
CA PHE A 175 3.14 4.59 11.29
C PHE A 175 3.42 5.36 10.00
N GLY A 176 4.51 6.14 9.94
CA GLY A 176 5.03 6.70 8.70
C GLY A 176 5.31 5.61 7.65
N GLY A 177 6.04 4.58 8.04
CA GLY A 177 6.31 3.41 7.20
C GLY A 177 5.03 2.65 6.79
N LEU A 178 4.09 2.44 7.72
CA LEU A 178 2.81 1.79 7.44
C LEU A 178 1.98 2.57 6.41
N ARG A 179 1.97 3.90 6.45
CA ARG A 179 1.27 4.74 5.45
C ARG A 179 1.85 4.55 4.04
N VAL A 180 3.18 4.49 3.92
CA VAL A 180 3.85 4.17 2.65
C VAL A 180 3.50 2.74 2.24
N GLY A 181 3.54 1.80 3.17
CA GLY A 181 3.21 0.39 2.95
C GLY A 181 1.80 0.17 2.39
N VAL A 182 0.79 0.93 2.86
CA VAL A 182 -0.57 0.86 2.32
C VAL A 182 -0.62 1.22 0.83
N THR A 183 0.05 2.30 0.43
CA THR A 183 0.09 2.70 -0.98
C THR A 183 0.77 1.63 -1.83
N LEU A 184 1.85 1.07 -1.31
CA LEU A 184 2.58 -0.01 -1.97
C LEU A 184 1.81 -1.34 -1.98
N ALA A 185 0.92 -1.60 -1.01
CA ALA A 185 0.06 -2.77 -1.01
C ALA A 185 -0.93 -2.77 -2.19
N VAL A 186 -1.48 -1.60 -2.54
CA VAL A 186 -2.34 -1.46 -3.71
C VAL A 186 -1.57 -1.75 -4.99
N ILE A 187 -0.35 -1.19 -5.12
CA ILE A 187 0.53 -1.47 -6.26
C ILE A 187 0.88 -2.96 -6.30
N GLY A 188 1.19 -3.55 -5.15
CA GLY A 188 1.53 -4.96 -5.00
C GLY A 188 0.43 -5.91 -5.45
N ALA A 189 -0.81 -5.61 -5.09
CA ALA A 189 -1.96 -6.40 -5.54
C ALA A 189 -2.11 -6.34 -7.07
N VAL A 190 -2.05 -5.16 -7.68
CA VAL A 190 -2.11 -5.01 -9.14
C VAL A 190 -0.99 -5.78 -9.85
N VAL A 191 0.25 -5.67 -9.35
CA VAL A 191 1.41 -6.40 -9.90
C VAL A 191 1.20 -7.91 -9.79
N ALA A 192 0.69 -8.38 -8.66
CA ALA A 192 0.41 -9.79 -8.42
C ALA A 192 -0.70 -10.32 -9.34
N GLU A 193 -1.75 -9.51 -9.54
CA GLU A 193 -2.84 -9.84 -10.45
C GLU A 193 -2.38 -9.93 -11.91
N TRP A 194 -1.45 -9.08 -12.33
CA TRP A 194 -0.87 -9.13 -13.68
C TRP A 194 0.03 -10.35 -13.91
N ALA A 195 0.57 -10.94 -12.86
CA ALA A 195 1.45 -12.10 -12.96
C ALA A 195 0.72 -13.40 -13.30
N GLY A 196 -0.58 -13.53 -12.99
CA GLY A 196 -1.29 -14.78 -13.27
C GLY A 196 -2.68 -14.91 -12.63
N ALA A 197 -3.32 -13.80 -12.23
CA ALA A 197 -4.64 -13.88 -11.63
C ALA A 197 -5.76 -14.04 -12.68
N GLY A 198 -6.82 -14.77 -12.30
CA GLY A 198 -8.06 -14.85 -13.08
C GLY A 198 -9.07 -13.74 -12.81
N SER A 199 -8.89 -12.99 -11.70
CA SER A 199 -9.79 -11.91 -11.27
C SER A 199 -9.03 -10.91 -10.38
N GLY A 200 -9.55 -9.69 -10.28
CA GLY A 200 -8.99 -8.55 -9.56
C GLY A 200 -9.10 -7.27 -10.40
N LEU A 201 -8.95 -6.11 -9.78
CA LEU A 201 -9.05 -4.81 -10.48
C LEU A 201 -7.91 -4.62 -11.48
N GLY A 202 -6.71 -5.12 -11.20
CA GLY A 202 -5.60 -5.11 -12.15
C GLY A 202 -5.86 -6.01 -13.37
N VAL A 203 -6.49 -7.17 -13.15
CA VAL A 203 -6.97 -8.02 -14.25
C VAL A 203 -8.04 -7.31 -15.06
N LEU A 204 -8.99 -6.64 -14.40
CA LEU A 204 -10.05 -5.87 -15.07
C LEU A 204 -9.46 -4.73 -15.93
N ILE A 205 -8.41 -4.05 -15.45
CA ILE A 205 -7.65 -3.06 -16.22
C ILE A 205 -7.07 -3.71 -17.49
N ASN A 206 -6.47 -4.88 -17.35
CA ASN A 206 -5.83 -5.60 -18.47
C ASN A 206 -6.87 -6.07 -19.51
N ILE A 207 -7.99 -6.62 -19.06
CA ILE A 207 -9.12 -7.03 -19.93
C ILE A 207 -9.70 -5.81 -20.65
N ALA A 208 -9.92 -4.71 -19.94
CA ALA A 208 -10.44 -3.47 -20.52
C ALA A 208 -9.50 -2.89 -21.57
N ASN A 209 -8.19 -2.94 -21.33
CA ASN A 209 -7.17 -2.37 -22.22
C ASN A 209 -6.92 -3.27 -23.45
N GLN A 210 -6.65 -4.55 -23.25
CA GLN A 210 -6.17 -5.45 -24.31
C GLN A 210 -7.28 -6.31 -24.93
N GLY A 211 -8.33 -6.63 -24.16
CA GLY A 211 -9.39 -7.52 -24.59
C GLY A 211 -10.61 -6.81 -25.19
N LEU A 212 -11.09 -5.77 -24.51
CA LEU A 212 -12.33 -5.09 -24.86
C LEU A 212 -12.15 -3.71 -25.49
N PHE A 213 -10.95 -3.14 -25.40
CA PHE A 213 -10.68 -1.74 -25.79
C PHE A 213 -11.65 -0.75 -25.13
N ASP A 214 -12.07 -1.08 -23.87
CA ASP A 214 -13.03 -0.33 -23.06
C ASP A 214 -12.26 0.58 -22.10
N THR A 215 -11.66 1.64 -22.63
CA THR A 215 -10.89 2.59 -21.83
C THR A 215 -11.71 3.20 -20.68
N PRO A 216 -13.01 3.54 -20.84
CA PRO A 216 -13.84 3.96 -19.72
C PRO A 216 -13.88 2.96 -18.56
N LEU A 217 -13.96 1.66 -18.83
CA LEU A 217 -13.92 0.61 -17.79
C LEU A 217 -12.55 0.56 -17.09
N MET A 218 -11.46 0.76 -17.82
CA MET A 218 -10.13 0.87 -17.24
C MET A 218 -10.05 2.03 -16.22
N PHE A 219 -10.61 3.21 -16.58
CA PHE A 219 -10.67 4.35 -15.65
C PHE A 219 -11.57 4.07 -14.44
N VAL A 220 -12.66 3.33 -14.59
CA VAL A 220 -13.49 2.88 -13.47
C VAL A 220 -12.70 1.99 -12.52
N ALA A 221 -11.93 1.04 -13.03
CA ALA A 221 -11.10 0.17 -12.20
C ALA A 221 -9.98 0.93 -11.49
N LEU A 222 -9.33 1.89 -12.18
CA LEU A 222 -8.35 2.80 -11.56
C LEU A 222 -8.97 3.66 -10.45
N ALA A 223 -10.17 4.19 -10.65
CA ALA A 223 -10.90 4.94 -9.62
C ALA A 223 -11.25 4.06 -8.41
N ALA A 224 -11.66 2.81 -8.65
CA ALA A 224 -11.93 1.85 -7.57
C ALA A 224 -10.66 1.54 -6.75
N LEU A 225 -9.51 1.33 -7.41
CA LEU A 225 -8.22 1.15 -6.73
C LEU A 225 -7.86 2.38 -5.89
N ALA A 226 -8.06 3.59 -6.42
CA ALA A 226 -7.80 4.83 -5.69
C ALA A 226 -8.70 4.95 -4.45
N ILE A 227 -9.98 4.60 -4.56
CA ILE A 227 -10.92 4.60 -3.43
C ILE A 227 -10.50 3.59 -2.37
N ILE A 228 -10.16 2.35 -2.75
CA ILE A 228 -9.67 1.32 -1.83
C ILE A 228 -8.40 1.79 -1.12
N GLY A 229 -7.44 2.33 -1.87
CA GLY A 229 -6.18 2.84 -1.33
C GLY A 229 -6.39 3.99 -0.33
N LEU A 230 -7.24 4.96 -0.68
CA LEU A 230 -7.58 6.09 0.20
C LEU A 230 -8.32 5.63 1.46
N ALA A 231 -9.27 4.70 1.33
CA ALA A 231 -10.00 4.15 2.47
C ALA A 231 -9.03 3.42 3.42
N PHE A 232 -8.16 2.58 2.88
CA PHE A 232 -7.19 1.84 3.69
C PHE A 232 -6.14 2.76 4.32
N HIS A 233 -5.65 3.77 3.58
CA HIS A 233 -4.79 4.81 4.13
C HIS A 233 -5.47 5.55 5.29
N GLY A 234 -6.74 5.91 5.13
CA GLY A 234 -7.55 6.54 6.17
C GLY A 234 -7.66 5.68 7.45
N LEU A 235 -7.80 4.35 7.30
CA LEU A 235 -7.83 3.43 8.43
C LEU A 235 -6.50 3.42 9.20
N VAL A 236 -5.35 3.40 8.49
CA VAL A 236 -4.03 3.45 9.12
C VAL A 236 -3.81 4.77 9.84
N VAL A 237 -4.21 5.91 9.24
CA VAL A 237 -4.14 7.22 9.90
C VAL A 237 -5.04 7.30 11.14
N LEU A 238 -6.21 6.67 11.10
CA LEU A 238 -7.10 6.62 12.25
C LEU A 238 -6.51 5.76 13.38
N ALA A 239 -5.90 4.62 13.05
CA ALA A 239 -5.19 3.78 14.01
C ALA A 239 -4.02 4.52 14.66
N GLU A 240 -3.22 5.24 13.86
CA GLU A 240 -2.13 6.08 14.35
C GLU A 240 -2.61 7.10 15.38
N ARG A 241 -3.66 7.86 15.06
CA ARG A 241 -4.22 8.87 15.98
C ARG A 241 -4.65 8.27 17.32
N ARG A 242 -5.12 7.03 17.32
CA ARG A 242 -5.54 6.36 18.55
C ARG A 242 -4.38 5.82 19.38
N LEU A 243 -3.27 5.43 18.73
CA LEU A 243 -2.15 4.75 19.38
C LEU A 243 -0.98 5.68 19.72
N VAL A 244 -0.76 6.73 18.89
CA VAL A 244 0.39 7.64 19.03
C VAL A 244 0.03 8.93 19.80
N ILE A 245 -1.21 9.43 19.67
CA ILE A 245 -1.64 10.74 20.20
C ILE A 245 -2.36 10.58 21.57
N ARG A 246 -1.91 9.65 22.39
CA ARG A 246 -2.32 9.59 23.79
C ARG A 246 -1.21 9.98 24.75
#